data_6fe3e37dd698edbceb3ac3a33bb4935f
#
_entry.id   6fe3e37dd698edbceb3ac3a33bb4935f
#
_cell.length_a   1.000
_cell.length_b   1.000
_cell.length_c   1.000
_cell.angle_alpha   90.00
_cell.angle_beta   90.00
_cell.angle_gamma   90.00
#
_symmetry.space_group_name_H-M   'P 1'
#
loop_
_entity.id
_entity.type
_entity.pdbx_description
1 polymer ?
#
loop_
_entity_poly.entity_id
_entity_poly.type
_entity_poly.pdbx_seq_one_letter_code
_entity_poly.pdbx_strand_id
1 'polypeptide(L)' 'MNEKKYGCKACDYVYDPKIGDREGAVAPGVAFEDLPEDWICPLCGVGKEYFEPVEEE' A
#
# COMPACT_ATOMS: atom_id res chain seq x y z
N MET A 1 -8.72 -3.83 13.77
CA MET A 1 -8.25 -3.25 13.66
C MET A 1 -7.00 -2.92 13.31
N ASN A 2 -6.24 -3.36 12.64
CA ASN A 2 -4.98 -3.19 12.26
C ASN A 2 -4.87 -2.77 10.91
N GLU A 3 -5.56 -1.76 10.48
CA GLU A 3 -5.47 -1.32 9.16
C GLU A 3 -4.42 -0.27 9.08
N LYS A 4 -3.19 -0.64 9.10
CA LYS A 4 -2.12 0.29 8.99
C LYS A 4 -1.95 0.76 7.59
N LYS A 5 -1.74 2.05 7.40
CA LYS A 5 -1.43 2.57 6.09
C LYS A 5 0.05 2.46 5.85
N TYR A 6 0.43 2.29 4.62
CA TYR A 6 1.82 2.19 4.25
C TYR A 6 2.14 3.24 3.20
N GLY A 7 3.22 3.96 3.39
CA GLY A 7 3.60 5.03 2.50
C GLY A 7 4.81 4.68 1.68
N CYS A 8 4.77 5.05 0.43
CA CYS A 8 5.87 4.81 -0.48
C CYS A 8 6.95 5.85 -0.23
N LYS A 9 8.17 5.41 -0.03
CA LYS A 9 9.24 6.34 0.24
C LYS A 9 9.73 7.02 -1.03
N ALA A 10 9.34 6.53 -2.16
CA ALA A 10 9.83 7.09 -3.41
C ALA A 10 8.93 8.16 -3.98
N CYS A 11 7.62 8.07 -3.76
CA CYS A 11 6.73 9.02 -4.39
C CYS A 11 5.59 9.50 -3.52
N ASP A 12 5.58 9.19 -2.27
CA ASP A 12 4.53 9.68 -1.37
C ASP A 12 3.18 9.04 -1.54
N TYR A 13 3.07 7.99 -2.31
CA TYR A 13 1.82 7.27 -2.41
C TYR A 13 1.54 6.57 -1.10
N VAL A 14 0.30 6.60 -0.65
CA VAL A 14 -0.07 5.94 0.59
C VAL A 14 -1.08 4.87 0.29
N TYR A 15 -0.79 3.63 0.68
CA TYR A 15 -1.72 2.53 0.51
C TYR A 15 -2.61 2.46 1.73
N ASP A 16 -3.90 2.62 1.52
CA ASP A 16 -4.87 2.58 2.59
C ASP A 16 -5.68 1.31 2.45
N PRO A 17 -5.56 0.37 3.38
CA PRO A 17 -6.30 -0.89 3.23
C PRO A 17 -7.80 -0.70 3.18
N LYS A 18 -8.30 0.36 3.74
CA LYS A 18 -9.74 0.55 3.66
C LYS A 18 -10.21 0.88 2.28
N ILE A 19 -9.34 1.46 1.48
CA ILE A 19 -9.71 1.86 0.14
C ILE A 19 -9.20 0.89 -0.89
N GLY A 20 -8.08 0.24 -0.61
CA GLY A 20 -7.47 -0.64 -1.56
C GLY A 20 -6.68 0.14 -2.59
N ASP A 21 -6.43 -0.49 -3.72
CA ASP A 21 -5.64 0.13 -4.76
C ASP A 21 -6.37 -0.06 -6.08
N ARG A 22 -7.03 0.97 -6.52
CA ARG A 22 -7.80 0.83 -7.73
C ARG A 22 -6.93 0.61 -8.92
N GLU A 23 -5.78 1.24 -8.97
CA GLU A 23 -4.93 1.06 -10.13
C GLU A 23 -4.28 -0.29 -10.14
N GLY A 24 -4.02 -0.88 -9.00
CA GLY A 24 -3.47 -2.20 -8.94
C GLY A 24 -4.52 -3.28 -8.83
N ALA A 25 -5.78 -2.91 -8.91
CA ALA A 25 -6.86 -3.88 -8.86
C ALA A 25 -6.92 -4.59 -7.51
N VAL A 26 -6.64 -3.88 -6.44
CA VAL A 26 -6.70 -4.45 -5.12
C VAL A 26 -7.99 -3.99 -4.46
N ALA A 27 -8.78 -4.94 -4.02
CA ALA A 27 -10.07 -4.61 -3.44
C ALA A 27 -9.91 -3.97 -2.08
N PRO A 28 -10.88 -3.16 -1.66
CA PRO A 28 -10.83 -2.60 -0.31
C PRO A 28 -10.88 -3.72 0.72
N GLY A 29 -10.20 -3.50 1.81
CA GLY A 29 -10.18 -4.48 2.88
C GLY A 29 -8.98 -5.40 2.86
N VAL A 30 -8.08 -5.24 1.89
CA VAL A 30 -6.90 -6.09 1.80
C VAL A 30 -5.76 -5.37 2.52
N ALA A 31 -5.19 -6.03 3.50
CA ALA A 31 -4.08 -5.45 4.25
C ALA A 31 -2.84 -5.39 3.38
N PHE A 32 -1.94 -4.46 3.68
CA PHE A 32 -0.74 -4.36 2.89
C PHE A 32 0.05 -5.67 2.91
N GLU A 33 0.03 -6.35 4.03
CA GLU A 33 0.77 -7.60 4.15
C GLU A 33 0.19 -8.69 3.32
N ASP A 34 -1.08 -8.57 2.93
CA ASP A 34 -1.70 -9.58 2.10
C ASP A 34 -1.52 -9.32 0.63
N LEU A 35 -0.86 -8.24 0.26
CA LEU A 35 -0.63 -7.97 -1.15
C LEU A 35 0.38 -8.95 -1.70
N PRO A 36 0.30 -9.29 -2.99
CA PRO A 36 1.27 -10.19 -3.58
C PRO A 36 2.67 -9.61 -3.49
N GLU A 37 3.64 -10.48 -3.52
CA GLU A 37 4.99 -10.02 -3.41
C GLU A 37 5.41 -9.21 -4.60
N ASP A 38 4.79 -9.40 -5.73
CA ASP A 38 5.15 -8.65 -6.91
C ASP A 38 4.28 -7.41 -7.08
N TRP A 39 3.51 -7.04 -6.06
CA TRP A 39 2.75 -5.80 -6.13
C TRP A 39 3.71 -4.62 -6.10
N ILE A 40 3.44 -3.63 -6.91
CA ILE A 40 4.29 -2.47 -6.98
C ILE A 40 3.46 -1.23 -6.81
N CYS A 41 4.13 -0.14 -6.53
CA CYS A 41 3.47 1.15 -6.37
C CYS A 41 2.83 1.56 -7.68
N PRO A 42 1.56 1.92 -7.69
CA PRO A 42 0.91 2.30 -8.94
C PRO A 42 1.36 3.65 -9.48
N LEU A 43 2.07 4.41 -8.66
CA LEU A 43 2.53 5.71 -9.13
C LEU A 43 3.95 5.68 -9.63
N CYS A 44 4.86 5.03 -8.92
CA CYS A 44 6.25 5.08 -9.32
C CYS A 44 6.83 3.71 -9.62
N GLY A 45 6.13 2.64 -9.33
CA GLY A 45 6.58 1.32 -9.75
C GLY A 45 7.58 0.62 -8.85
N VAL A 46 7.86 1.16 -7.67
CA VAL A 46 8.79 0.48 -6.79
C VAL A 46 8.08 -0.65 -6.06
N GLY A 47 8.82 -1.58 -5.53
CA GLY A 47 8.26 -2.73 -4.86
C GLY A 47 7.83 -2.42 -3.44
N LYS A 48 7.29 -3.45 -2.79
CA LYS A 48 6.79 -3.30 -1.45
C LYS A 48 7.88 -2.92 -0.46
N GLU A 49 9.10 -3.27 -0.78
CA GLU A 49 10.18 -3.00 0.13
C GLU A 49 10.45 -1.52 0.30
N TYR A 50 9.90 -0.69 -0.59
CA TYR A 50 10.06 0.73 -0.46
C TYR A 50 8.92 1.37 0.33
N PHE A 51 8.05 0.57 0.91
CA PHE A 51 6.95 1.08 1.69
C PHE A 51 7.23 0.92 3.17
N GLU A 52 6.75 1.85 3.95
CA GLU A 52 6.93 1.76 5.38
C GLU A 52 5.61 2.09 6.05
N PRO A 53 5.36 1.60 7.24
CA PRO A 53 4.10 1.88 7.91
C PRO A 53 4.00 3.35 8.29
N VAL A 54 2.84 3.88 8.03
CA VAL A 54 2.56 5.25 8.37
C VAL A 54 1.56 5.23 9.51
N GLU A 55 2.01 5.71 10.68
CA GLU A 55 1.16 5.64 11.79
C GLU A 55 0.37 6.88 11.90
N GLU A 56 -0.91 6.80 11.88
CA GLU A 56 -1.71 7.92 12.00
C GLU A 56 -2.63 7.77 13.12
N GLU A 57 -2.95 8.77 13.80
CA GLU A 57 -3.79 8.61 14.89
C GLU A 57 -5.12 8.91 14.67
#